data_1787d6b732e252a99137fbccafc4bb2f
#
_entry.id   1787d6b732e252a99137fbccafc4bb2f
#
_cell.length_a   1.000
_cell.length_b   1.000
_cell.length_c   1.000
_cell.angle_alpha   90.00
_cell.angle_beta   90.00
_cell.angle_gamma   90.00
#
_symmetry.space_group_name_H-M   'P 1'
#
loop_
_entity.id
_entity.type
_entity.pdbx_description
1 polymer ?
#
loop_
_entity_poly.entity_id
_entity_poly.type
_entity_poly.pdbx_seq_one_letter_code
_entity_poly.pdbx_strand_id
1 'polypeptide(L)'
;MPFIDVTDIVLNEEAKELEEAYKNNPKVKRAIDQFEAECRLRKEIAEARRENNISQSQIKELTGLTQQTISRIETNSEISPSLKILLKYVDAIGYELKLVKK
;
A
#
# COMPACT_ATOMS: atom_id res chain seq x y z
N MET A 1 -26.55 5.12 -3.22
CA MET A 1 -27.10 3.85 -2.74
C MET A 1 -26.14 3.22 -1.78
N PRO A 2 -26.58 2.98 -0.57
CA PRO A 2 -25.77 2.14 0.26
C PRO A 2 -25.71 0.79 -0.42
N PHE A 3 -24.58 0.47 -0.93
CA PHE A 3 -24.47 -0.87 -1.44
C PHE A 3 -24.45 -1.82 -0.25
N ILE A 4 -25.13 -2.92 -0.42
CA ILE A 4 -25.10 -3.95 0.60
C ILE A 4 -23.68 -4.51 0.59
N ASP A 5 -22.97 -4.24 1.66
CA ASP A 5 -21.68 -4.84 1.83
C ASP A 5 -21.89 -6.33 2.05
N VAL A 6 -21.66 -7.08 1.00
CA VAL A 6 -21.76 -8.55 1.05
C VAL A 6 -20.85 -9.10 2.14
N THR A 7 -19.79 -8.37 2.47
CA THR A 7 -18.91 -8.75 3.55
C THR A 7 -19.58 -8.72 4.90
N ASP A 8 -20.54 -7.81 5.13
CA ASP A 8 -21.30 -7.80 6.39
C ASP A 8 -22.22 -9.02 6.55
N ILE A 9 -22.63 -9.61 5.45
CA ILE A 9 -23.49 -10.79 5.46
C ILE A 9 -22.66 -12.06 5.58
N VAL A 10 -21.55 -12.14 4.86
CA VAL A 10 -20.68 -13.31 4.80
C VAL A 10 -19.75 -13.37 6.00
N LEU A 11 -19.42 -12.23 6.59
CA LEU A 11 -18.41 -12.10 7.61
C LEU A 11 -18.78 -12.64 8.99
N ASN A 12 -20.03 -12.98 9.25
CA ASN A 12 -20.37 -13.47 10.58
C ASN A 12 -19.75 -14.83 10.89
N GLU A 13 -19.56 -15.69 9.88
CA GLU A 13 -18.95 -17.00 10.07
C GLU A 13 -17.55 -17.08 9.47
N GLU A 14 -17.37 -16.59 8.24
CA GLU A 14 -16.07 -16.66 7.56
C GLU A 14 -15.04 -15.73 8.18
N ALA A 15 -15.44 -14.57 8.68
CA ALA A 15 -14.53 -13.67 9.34
C ALA A 15 -14.05 -14.23 10.68
N LYS A 16 -14.89 -14.98 11.38
CA LYS A 16 -14.47 -15.65 12.61
C LYS A 16 -13.46 -16.75 12.34
N GLU A 17 -13.66 -17.50 11.26
CA GLU A 17 -12.70 -18.52 10.84
C GLU A 17 -11.38 -17.90 10.44
N LEU A 18 -11.40 -16.77 9.72
CA LEU A 18 -10.21 -16.03 9.33
C LEU A 18 -9.51 -15.43 10.56
N GLU A 19 -10.26 -14.88 11.50
CA GLU A 19 -9.69 -14.38 12.75
C GLU A 19 -9.02 -15.49 13.56
N GLU A 20 -9.65 -16.64 13.65
CA GLU A 20 -9.07 -17.78 14.34
C GLU A 20 -7.82 -18.28 13.63
N ALA A 21 -7.85 -18.38 12.31
CA ALA A 21 -6.67 -18.72 11.52
C ALA A 21 -5.57 -17.69 11.72
N TYR A 22 -5.92 -16.41 11.74
CA TYR A 22 -5.01 -15.30 11.98
C TYR A 22 -4.37 -15.40 13.38
N LYS A 23 -5.18 -15.64 14.40
CA LYS A 23 -4.69 -15.74 15.78
C LYS A 23 -3.86 -16.99 16.02
N ASN A 24 -4.20 -18.09 15.37
CA ASN A 24 -3.60 -19.39 15.63
C ASN A 24 -2.42 -19.73 14.72
N ASN A 25 -2.21 -18.96 13.66
CA ASN A 25 -1.10 -19.20 12.74
C ASN A 25 -0.16 -18.00 12.65
N PRO A 26 0.99 -18.05 13.35
CA PRO A 26 1.94 -16.94 13.34
C PRO A 26 2.45 -16.55 11.96
N LYS A 27 2.55 -17.50 11.03
CA LYS A 27 3.00 -17.21 9.67
C LYS A 27 1.95 -16.40 8.89
N VAL A 28 0.69 -16.76 9.04
CA VAL A 28 -0.43 -16.05 8.42
C VAL A 28 -0.53 -14.64 9.00
N LYS A 29 -0.44 -14.52 10.31
CA LYS A 29 -0.44 -13.22 10.99
C LYS A 29 0.67 -12.32 10.47
N ARG A 30 1.88 -12.85 10.38
CA ARG A 30 3.03 -12.08 9.90
C ARG A 30 2.86 -11.63 8.46
N ALA A 31 2.33 -12.51 7.60
CA ALA A 31 2.07 -12.17 6.20
C ALA A 31 1.03 -11.06 6.07
N ILE A 32 -0.04 -11.11 6.86
CA ILE A 32 -1.07 -10.08 6.87
C ILE A 32 -0.50 -8.76 7.39
N ASP A 33 0.27 -8.79 8.47
CA ASP A 33 0.89 -7.60 9.04
C ASP A 33 1.85 -6.93 8.05
N GLN A 34 2.62 -7.73 7.29
CA GLN A 34 3.52 -7.23 6.26
C GLN A 34 2.75 -6.59 5.11
N PHE A 35 1.66 -7.21 4.69
CA PHE A 35 0.80 -6.66 3.64
C PHE A 35 0.17 -5.33 4.07
N GLU A 36 -0.33 -5.26 5.29
CA GLU A 36 -0.89 -4.03 5.84
C GLU A 36 0.16 -2.92 5.95
N ALA A 37 1.37 -3.26 6.36
CA ALA A 37 2.47 -2.31 6.43
C ALA A 37 2.82 -1.76 5.05
N GLU A 38 2.82 -2.61 4.03
CA GLU A 38 3.04 -2.20 2.65
C GLU A 38 1.95 -1.25 2.16
N CYS A 39 0.69 -1.57 2.44
CA CYS A 39 -0.44 -0.72 2.08
C CYS A 39 -0.36 0.64 2.74
N ARG A 40 0.01 0.69 4.02
CA ARG A 40 0.18 1.96 4.74
C ARG A 40 1.28 2.81 4.13
N LEU A 41 2.41 2.19 3.81
CA LEU A 41 3.53 2.91 3.19
C LEU A 41 3.15 3.51 1.85
N ARG A 42 2.48 2.74 1.00
CA ARG A 42 2.02 3.22 -0.30
C ARG A 42 1.07 4.40 -0.16
N LYS A 43 0.17 4.33 0.81
CA LYS A 43 -0.77 5.41 1.12
C LYS A 43 -0.03 6.67 1.58
N GLU A 44 0.92 6.52 2.49
CA GLU A 44 1.74 7.63 2.98
C GLU A 44 2.52 8.30 1.85
N ILE A 45 3.08 7.51 0.95
CA ILE A 45 3.81 8.01 -0.21
C ILE A 45 2.90 8.84 -1.11
N ALA A 46 1.70 8.36 -1.41
CA ALA A 46 0.74 9.08 -2.23
C ALA A 46 0.26 10.37 -1.55
N GLU A 47 0.00 10.32 -0.25
CA GLU A 47 -0.39 11.49 0.53
C GLU A 47 0.73 12.54 0.57
N ALA A 48 1.96 12.12 0.79
CA ALA A 48 3.13 13.02 0.78
C ALA A 48 3.28 13.73 -0.56
N ARG A 49 3.07 13.01 -1.66
CA ARG A 49 3.06 13.61 -2.99
C ARG A 49 2.00 14.72 -3.10
N ARG A 50 0.77 14.42 -2.70
CA ARG A 50 -0.35 15.37 -2.79
C ARG A 50 -0.13 16.58 -1.89
N GLU A 51 0.36 16.37 -0.68
CA GLU A 51 0.66 17.45 0.27
C GLU A 51 1.71 18.42 -0.27
N ASN A 52 2.63 17.94 -1.07
CA ASN A 52 3.65 18.76 -1.70
C ASN A 52 3.24 19.29 -3.08
N ASN A 53 1.98 19.12 -3.45
CA ASN A 53 1.43 19.61 -4.71
C ASN A 53 2.17 19.11 -5.94
N ILE A 54 2.64 17.87 -5.90
CA ILE A 54 3.33 17.23 -7.00
C ILE A 54 2.36 16.32 -7.73
N SER A 55 2.23 16.48 -9.04
CA SER A 55 1.36 15.63 -9.85
C SER A 55 2.05 14.32 -10.21
N GLN A 56 1.25 13.30 -10.57
CA GLN A 56 1.81 12.07 -11.10
C GLN A 56 2.62 12.31 -12.37
N SER A 57 2.21 13.27 -13.19
CA SER A 57 2.97 13.66 -14.39
C SER A 57 4.36 14.18 -14.05
N GLN A 58 4.47 14.96 -12.99
CA GLN A 58 5.77 15.46 -12.53
C GLN A 58 6.67 14.31 -12.04
N ILE A 59 6.09 13.35 -11.33
CA ILE A 59 6.85 12.16 -10.92
C ILE A 59 7.36 11.41 -12.14
N LYS A 60 6.52 11.24 -13.15
CA LYS A 60 6.91 10.61 -14.41
C LYS A 60 8.10 11.30 -15.06
N GLU A 61 8.07 12.63 -15.13
CA GLU A 61 9.17 13.42 -15.71
C GLU A 61 10.46 13.30 -14.90
N LEU A 62 10.36 13.35 -13.58
CA LEU A 62 11.51 13.32 -12.69
C LEU A 62 12.17 11.94 -12.61
N THR A 63 11.38 10.89 -12.71
CA THR A 63 11.86 9.52 -12.46
C THR A 63 12.01 8.68 -13.72
N GLY A 64 11.32 9.03 -14.79
CA GLY A 64 11.21 8.17 -15.96
C GLY A 64 10.25 6.98 -15.77
N LEU A 65 9.57 6.90 -14.63
CA LEU A 65 8.60 5.84 -14.40
C LEU A 65 7.36 6.07 -15.26
N THR A 66 6.71 4.97 -15.67
CA THR A 66 5.47 5.08 -16.45
C THR A 66 4.30 5.50 -15.55
N GLN A 67 3.29 6.10 -16.16
CA GLN A 67 2.05 6.45 -15.46
C GLN A 67 1.44 5.23 -14.78
N GLN A 68 1.49 4.08 -15.44
CA GLN A 68 0.97 2.83 -14.91
C GLN A 68 1.72 2.39 -13.67
N THR A 69 3.04 2.50 -13.67
CA THR A 69 3.86 2.16 -12.51
C THR A 69 3.56 3.08 -11.34
N ILE A 70 3.45 4.38 -11.57
CA ILE A 70 3.13 5.35 -10.54
C ILE A 70 1.76 5.06 -9.94
N SER A 71 0.78 4.81 -10.78
CA SER A 71 -0.57 4.45 -10.34
C SER A 71 -0.58 3.18 -9.50
N ARG A 72 0.20 2.17 -9.89
CA ARG A 72 0.31 0.91 -9.13
C ARG A 72 0.94 1.11 -7.76
N ILE A 73 1.89 2.02 -7.63
CA ILE A 73 2.47 2.34 -6.33
C ILE A 73 1.41 2.93 -5.41
N GLU A 74 0.60 3.85 -5.92
CA GLU A 74 -0.38 4.61 -5.13
C GLU A 74 -1.67 3.86 -4.86
N THR A 75 -1.94 2.80 -5.60
CA THR A 75 -3.10 1.95 -5.38
C THR A 75 -2.62 0.62 -4.79
N ASN A 76 -3.43 -0.02 -3.99
CA ASN A 76 -3.09 -1.31 -3.40
C ASN A 76 -3.20 -2.43 -4.43
N SER A 77 -2.47 -2.32 -5.53
CA SER A 77 -2.43 -3.38 -6.53
C SER A 77 -1.70 -4.60 -5.99
N GLU A 78 -2.04 -5.76 -6.52
CA GLU A 78 -1.41 -7.03 -6.13
C GLU A 78 0.09 -7.07 -6.46
N ILE A 79 0.52 -6.25 -7.41
CA ILE A 79 1.92 -6.18 -7.81
C ILE A 79 2.63 -5.20 -6.90
N SER A 80 3.55 -5.71 -6.10
CA SER A 80 4.39 -4.86 -5.26
C SER A 80 5.46 -4.19 -6.09
N PRO A 81 5.67 -2.88 -5.93
CA PRO A 81 6.78 -2.22 -6.60
C PRO A 81 8.12 -2.70 -6.04
N SER A 82 9.15 -2.70 -6.86
CA SER A 82 10.49 -3.00 -6.38
C SER A 82 10.99 -1.88 -5.47
N LEU A 83 11.93 -2.21 -4.60
CA LEU A 83 12.56 -1.20 -3.73
C LEU A 83 13.20 -0.08 -4.55
N LYS A 84 13.85 -0.43 -5.66
CA LYS A 84 14.46 0.56 -6.55
C LYS A 84 13.45 1.56 -7.08
N ILE A 85 12.28 1.10 -7.49
CA ILE A 85 11.20 1.95 -7.99
C ILE A 85 10.66 2.83 -6.88
N LEU A 86 10.44 2.27 -5.69
CA LEU A 86 9.98 3.04 -4.53
C LEU A 86 10.97 4.15 -4.16
N LEU A 87 12.26 3.85 -4.16
CA LEU A 87 13.28 4.84 -3.84
C LEU A 87 13.29 5.98 -4.85
N LYS A 88 13.13 5.68 -6.13
CA LYS A 88 13.01 6.72 -7.16
C LYS A 88 11.83 7.64 -6.93
N TYR A 89 10.68 7.05 -6.63
CA TYR A 89 9.46 7.81 -6.37
C TYR A 89 9.63 8.70 -5.13
N VAL A 90 10.08 8.14 -4.04
CA VAL A 90 10.26 8.85 -2.77
C VAL A 90 11.27 9.99 -2.90
N ASP A 91 12.36 9.75 -3.60
CA ASP A 91 13.35 10.79 -3.89
C ASP A 91 12.74 11.95 -4.69
N ALA A 92 11.92 11.63 -5.67
CA ALA A 92 11.28 12.64 -6.53
C ALA A 92 10.36 13.57 -5.75
N ILE A 93 9.74 13.11 -4.67
CA ILE A 93 8.89 13.95 -3.82
C ILE A 93 9.65 14.63 -2.69
N GLY A 94 10.97 14.44 -2.63
CA GLY A 94 11.82 15.10 -1.65
C GLY A 94 11.92 14.39 -0.30
N TYR A 95 11.60 13.12 -0.26
CA TYR A 95 11.66 12.30 0.96
C TYR A 95 12.71 11.20 0.84
N GLU A 96 12.97 10.53 1.93
CA GLU A 96 13.80 9.33 1.94
C GLU A 96 13.16 8.26 2.82
N LEU A 97 13.44 7.01 2.51
CA LEU A 97 13.00 5.89 3.33
C LEU A 97 14.08 5.57 4.36
N LYS A 98 13.68 5.42 5.61
CA LYS A 98 14.59 5.10 6.71
C LYS A 98 14.05 3.93 7.51
N LEU A 99 14.99 3.15 8.07
CA LEU A 99 14.66 2.12 9.03
C LEU A 99 14.42 2.76 10.40
N VAL A 100 13.32 2.40 11.00
CA VAL A 100 12.98 2.84 12.35
C VAL A 100 12.79 1.59 13.21
N LYS A 101 13.48 1.54 14.33
CA LYS A 101 13.36 0.42 15.25
C LYS A 101 11.98 0.44 15.89
N LYS A 102 11.33 -0.70 15.87
CA LYS A 102 10.04 -0.86 16.54
C LYS A 102 10.15 -0.82 18.04
#